data_9e74346078c873795e6dd0b509d6507a
#
_entry.id   9e74346078c873795e6dd0b509d6507a
#
_cell.length_a   1.000
_cell.length_b   1.000
_cell.length_c   1.000
_cell.angle_alpha   90.00
_cell.angle_beta   90.00
_cell.angle_gamma   90.00
#
_symmetry.space_group_name_H-M   'P 1'
#
loop_
_entity.id
_entity.type
_entity.pdbx_description
1 polymer ?
#
loop_
_entity_poly.entity_id
_entity_poly.type
_entity_poly.pdbx_seq_one_letter_code
_entity_poly.pdbx_strand_id
1 'polypeptide(L)'
;FGCSSSDDSSSGGDTSASGGASASAEQTVDTDCTPEQATAGATPVTTPLKIGTLLPETGSLAFLGPPEVAGVQLAVNDVNGAGGVLDQPVELIPGDSGDTTTDTANTTVDRELAAGVSVIVGAASSSVSLKVIDKISSAGVVQFSPANTSDQFVCYPDKGQYFRTAPTDVLQAQALSQLIAEDGGQRVSILALNDPYGTGLARNTQANLEEAGIASDQIQTIIYDPNAQSFNAEIDQVKNFDPDAVALIGFEESAKIITRMHEIGIGPSDGMAVYGVDGNMGNALGESVGPGLLDTMKGTTPLTDTGADFQNRLKGINPALVDFNYSGESYDAVIVSALAAEQAKSTAGTDIAANINSVTKDGQKCTSYQECLPLVKAGTDIDYDGVTGELAFTDSGEPGVGSYGKLVFGPDNTLTTEDYIVVGG
;
A
#
# COMPACT_ATOMS: atom_id res chain seq x y z
N PHE A 1 17.71 -42.57 -56.08
CA PHE A 1 16.39 -42.97 -56.56
C PHE A 1 15.37 -42.51 -55.53
N GLY A 2 14.56 -41.55 -55.70
CA GLY A 2 13.76 -40.94 -56.73
C GLY A 2 12.61 -40.30 -55.97
N CYS A 3 12.49 -39.02 -56.09
CA CYS A 3 11.40 -38.15 -56.59
C CYS A 3 9.97 -38.69 -56.39
N SER A 4 9.05 -37.93 -55.91
CA SER A 4 8.35 -36.79 -56.49
C SER A 4 7.23 -36.32 -55.57
N SER A 5 7.15 -35.06 -55.36
CA SER A 5 6.20 -33.99 -55.72
C SER A 5 4.81 -34.42 -56.16
N SER A 6 3.80 -33.80 -55.58
CA SER A 6 2.76 -33.04 -56.33
C SER A 6 1.94 -32.16 -55.41
N ASP A 7 1.82 -30.94 -55.87
CA ASP A 7 0.85 -29.90 -55.51
C ASP A 7 -0.61 -30.38 -55.63
N ASP A 8 -1.51 -29.83 -54.89
CA ASP A 8 -2.62 -29.11 -55.48
C ASP A 8 -3.33 -28.14 -54.50
N SER A 9 -3.68 -27.03 -55.06
CA SER A 9 -4.33 -25.84 -54.52
C SER A 9 -5.83 -26.04 -54.35
N SER A 10 -6.46 -25.36 -53.40
CA SER A 10 -7.37 -24.25 -53.67
C SER A 10 -8.33 -23.91 -52.53
N SER A 11 -8.51 -22.63 -52.43
CA SER A 11 -9.70 -21.84 -52.07
C SER A 11 -10.15 -21.69 -50.63
N GLY A 12 -9.97 -20.52 -50.11
CA GLY A 12 -10.99 -19.50 -49.86
C GLY A 12 -11.97 -19.78 -48.72
N GLY A 13 -11.83 -19.10 -47.64
CA GLY A 13 -12.84 -18.99 -46.59
C GLY A 13 -12.47 -17.93 -45.59
N ASP A 14 -12.95 -16.71 -45.85
CA ASP A 14 -13.03 -15.65 -44.85
C ASP A 14 -13.74 -16.14 -43.58
N THR A 15 -13.10 -16.08 -42.45
CA THR A 15 -13.78 -16.08 -41.17
C THR A 15 -13.12 -15.04 -40.25
N SER A 16 -13.91 -14.04 -39.97
CA SER A 16 -13.72 -12.96 -39.02
C SER A 16 -13.03 -13.44 -37.73
N ALA A 17 -11.89 -12.86 -37.42
CA ALA A 17 -11.28 -12.95 -36.09
C ALA A 17 -12.12 -12.16 -35.11
N SER A 18 -12.91 -12.84 -34.32
CA SER A 18 -13.42 -12.30 -33.07
C SER A 18 -12.22 -12.18 -32.12
N GLY A 19 -11.88 -10.94 -31.76
CA GLY A 19 -10.92 -10.66 -30.71
C GLY A 19 -11.43 -11.22 -29.41
N GLY A 20 -10.95 -12.41 -29.05
CA GLY A 20 -11.05 -12.91 -27.69
C GLY A 20 -10.15 -12.07 -26.81
N ALA A 21 -10.73 -11.34 -25.86
CA ALA A 21 -9.99 -10.82 -24.73
C ALA A 21 -9.27 -12.00 -24.07
N SER A 22 -7.96 -11.98 -24.09
CA SER A 22 -7.14 -12.90 -23.32
C SER A 22 -7.43 -12.57 -21.86
N ALA A 23 -8.18 -13.41 -21.17
CA ALA A 23 -8.16 -13.47 -19.74
C ALA A 23 -6.70 -13.71 -19.34
N SER A 24 -6.07 -12.72 -18.73
CA SER A 24 -4.78 -12.90 -18.07
C SER A 24 -4.97 -14.04 -17.06
N ALA A 25 -4.10 -15.04 -17.13
CA ALA A 25 -4.10 -16.15 -16.19
C ALA A 25 -4.10 -15.55 -14.77
N GLU A 26 -5.05 -15.98 -13.95
CA GLU A 26 -5.06 -15.70 -12.52
C GLU A 26 -3.70 -16.10 -11.97
N GLN A 27 -2.87 -15.13 -11.63
CA GLN A 27 -1.69 -15.37 -10.82
C GLN A 27 -2.20 -15.63 -9.40
N THR A 28 -2.33 -16.89 -9.04
CA THR A 28 -2.47 -17.29 -7.66
C THR A 28 -1.19 -16.86 -6.94
N VAL A 29 -1.29 -15.90 -6.04
CA VAL A 29 -0.17 -15.54 -5.16
C VAL A 29 -0.04 -16.65 -4.14
N ASP A 30 1.13 -17.30 -4.11
CA ASP A 30 1.46 -18.26 -3.07
C ASP A 30 1.80 -17.48 -1.80
N THR A 31 0.96 -17.56 -0.79
CA THR A 31 1.18 -16.99 0.54
C THR A 31 1.54 -18.06 1.57
N ASP A 32 1.57 -19.33 1.17
CA ASP A 32 1.97 -20.46 2.03
C ASP A 32 3.45 -20.81 1.81
N CYS A 33 4.32 -19.90 2.21
CA CYS A 33 5.77 -20.03 2.11
C CYS A 33 6.46 -19.82 3.46
N THR A 34 7.75 -20.12 3.51
CA THR A 34 8.62 -19.68 4.60
C THR A 34 9.35 -18.41 4.14
N PRO A 35 9.04 -17.23 4.70
CA PRO A 35 9.69 -16.00 4.30
C PRO A 35 11.21 -16.04 4.53
N GLU A 36 11.96 -15.41 3.63
CA GLU A 36 13.40 -15.25 3.83
C GLU A 36 13.69 -14.39 5.06
N GLN A 37 14.74 -14.73 5.80
CA GLN A 37 15.17 -13.98 6.96
C GLN A 37 16.54 -13.36 6.71
N ALA A 38 16.71 -12.09 7.07
CA ALA A 38 17.98 -11.42 6.97
C ALA A 38 19.02 -12.07 7.89
N THR A 39 20.24 -12.11 7.41
CA THR A 39 21.39 -12.57 8.20
C THR A 39 22.30 -11.39 8.52
N ALA A 40 22.49 -11.12 9.80
CA ALA A 40 23.38 -10.07 10.26
C ALA A 40 24.81 -10.26 9.76
N GLY A 41 25.50 -9.17 9.49
CA GLY A 41 26.89 -9.17 9.09
C GLY A 41 27.83 -9.58 10.23
N ALA A 42 29.03 -10.01 9.87
CA ALA A 42 30.04 -10.44 10.84
C ALA A 42 30.67 -9.27 11.63
N THR A 43 30.57 -8.05 11.13
CA THR A 43 31.18 -6.85 11.72
C THR A 43 30.19 -5.70 11.74
N PRO A 44 29.85 -5.15 12.95
CA PRO A 44 28.96 -4.02 13.05
C PRO A 44 29.50 -2.77 12.33
N VAL A 45 28.58 -2.01 11.71
CA VAL A 45 28.84 -0.69 11.14
C VAL A 45 28.33 0.36 12.14
N THR A 46 29.13 1.36 12.45
CA THR A 46 28.79 2.38 13.46
C THR A 46 28.88 3.82 12.91
N THR A 47 28.72 3.99 11.61
CA THR A 47 28.55 5.30 10.97
C THR A 47 27.12 5.85 11.26
N PRO A 48 26.86 7.16 11.10
CA PRO A 48 25.50 7.67 11.20
C PRO A 48 24.50 6.88 10.38
N LEU A 49 23.33 6.56 10.94
CA LEU A 49 22.25 5.94 10.21
C LEU A 49 21.74 6.91 9.12
N LYS A 50 21.72 6.44 7.87
CA LYS A 50 21.16 7.19 6.75
C LYS A 50 19.88 6.53 6.29
N ILE A 51 18.80 7.30 6.26
CA ILE A 51 17.48 6.87 5.78
C ILE A 51 17.17 7.62 4.49
N GLY A 52 16.93 6.90 3.40
CA GLY A 52 16.37 7.44 2.18
C GLY A 52 14.84 7.43 2.22
N THR A 53 14.19 8.25 1.41
CA THR A 53 12.75 8.13 1.16
C THR A 53 12.47 7.90 -0.30
N LEU A 54 11.55 7.00 -0.59
CA LEU A 54 11.04 6.71 -1.93
C LEU A 54 9.52 6.90 -1.89
N LEU A 55 9.07 8.16 -1.73
CA LEU A 55 7.68 8.50 -1.47
C LEU A 55 7.06 9.27 -2.65
N PRO A 56 5.73 9.19 -2.88
CA PRO A 56 5.13 9.72 -4.10
C PRO A 56 4.94 11.25 -4.02
N GLU A 57 5.99 12.00 -4.29
CA GLU A 57 5.89 13.46 -4.43
C GLU A 57 5.26 13.84 -5.79
N THR A 58 5.33 12.94 -6.77
CA THR A 58 4.69 13.05 -8.09
C THR A 58 4.04 11.73 -8.49
N GLY A 59 3.17 11.75 -9.53
CA GLY A 59 2.48 10.57 -10.06
C GLY A 59 1.09 10.36 -9.49
N SER A 60 0.50 9.21 -9.80
CA SER A 60 -0.92 8.88 -9.54
C SER A 60 -1.30 8.76 -8.06
N LEU A 61 -0.32 8.66 -7.15
CA LEU A 61 -0.50 8.62 -5.69
C LEU A 61 0.08 9.86 -5.00
N ALA A 62 0.30 10.96 -5.73
CA ALA A 62 0.93 12.16 -5.17
C ALA A 62 0.21 12.75 -3.94
N PHE A 63 -1.07 12.44 -3.74
CA PHE A 63 -1.81 12.89 -2.56
C PHE A 63 -1.34 12.23 -1.25
N LEU A 64 -0.74 11.01 -1.33
CA LEU A 64 -0.16 10.31 -0.18
C LEU A 64 1.22 10.88 0.23
N GLY A 65 1.94 11.51 -0.70
CA GLY A 65 3.30 12.00 -0.44
C GLY A 65 3.42 12.94 0.74
N PRO A 66 2.65 14.04 0.83
CA PRO A 66 2.77 15.01 1.91
C PRO A 66 2.61 14.43 3.31
N PRO A 67 1.59 13.60 3.66
CA PRO A 67 1.48 13.00 4.98
C PRO A 67 2.58 11.98 5.27
N GLU A 68 2.98 11.16 4.30
CA GLU A 68 4.07 10.18 4.46
C GLU A 68 5.41 10.86 4.74
N VAL A 69 5.77 11.88 3.95
CA VAL A 69 7.00 12.67 4.15
C VAL A 69 6.99 13.36 5.52
N ALA A 70 5.84 13.90 5.95
CA ALA A 70 5.71 14.51 7.26
C ALA A 70 5.90 13.48 8.39
N GLY A 71 5.38 12.26 8.24
CA GLY A 71 5.57 11.16 9.18
C GLY A 71 7.04 10.79 9.35
N VAL A 72 7.75 10.58 8.23
CA VAL A 72 9.20 10.29 8.24
C VAL A 72 9.99 11.41 8.90
N GLN A 73 9.74 12.67 8.51
CA GLN A 73 10.47 13.82 9.06
C GLN A 73 10.22 13.99 10.57
N LEU A 74 8.99 13.77 11.01
CA LEU A 74 8.63 13.83 12.43
C LEU A 74 9.38 12.76 13.23
N ALA A 75 9.41 11.52 12.73
CA ALA A 75 10.11 10.41 13.38
C ALA A 75 11.62 10.67 13.45
N VAL A 76 12.25 11.14 12.37
CA VAL A 76 13.68 11.51 12.39
C VAL A 76 13.97 12.61 13.40
N ASN A 77 13.07 13.60 13.54
CA ASN A 77 13.20 14.65 14.55
C ASN A 77 13.12 14.07 15.97
N ASP A 78 12.22 13.14 16.24
CA ASP A 78 12.08 12.49 17.54
C ASP A 78 13.29 11.63 17.90
N VAL A 79 13.77 10.83 16.95
CA VAL A 79 14.99 10.02 17.12
C VAL A 79 16.19 10.92 17.43
N ASN A 80 16.39 11.98 16.66
CA ASN A 80 17.49 12.92 16.86
C ASN A 80 17.34 13.72 18.16
N GLY A 81 16.11 14.07 18.54
CA GLY A 81 15.80 14.72 19.81
C GLY A 81 16.10 13.85 21.03
N ALA A 82 16.02 12.54 20.88
CA ALA A 82 16.37 11.57 21.94
C ALA A 82 17.89 11.19 21.97
N GLY A 83 18.70 11.74 21.06
CA GLY A 83 20.13 11.51 21.00
C GLY A 83 20.63 10.77 19.77
N GLY A 84 19.73 10.47 18.81
CA GLY A 84 20.05 9.77 17.57
C GLY A 84 20.17 8.26 17.74
N VAL A 85 20.80 7.61 16.79
CA VAL A 85 21.10 6.16 16.77
C VAL A 85 22.58 5.95 17.04
N LEU A 86 22.92 5.07 17.96
CA LEU A 86 24.31 4.85 18.44
C LEU A 86 25.01 6.17 18.82
N ASP A 87 24.25 7.07 19.50
CA ASP A 87 24.68 8.40 19.92
C ASP A 87 25.09 9.33 18.76
N GLN A 88 24.56 9.10 17.55
CA GLN A 88 24.80 9.90 16.36
C GLN A 88 23.48 10.32 15.70
N PRO A 89 23.39 11.51 15.12
CA PRO A 89 22.17 11.95 14.45
C PRO A 89 21.89 11.08 13.20
N VAL A 90 20.60 10.78 12.99
CA VAL A 90 20.10 10.16 11.76
C VAL A 90 20.12 11.21 10.65
N GLU A 91 20.63 10.83 9.48
CA GLU A 91 20.62 11.63 8.27
C GLU A 91 19.46 11.20 7.36
N LEU A 92 18.63 12.16 6.94
CA LEU A 92 17.51 11.93 6.01
C LEU A 92 17.89 12.38 4.59
N ILE A 93 17.66 11.51 3.61
CA ILE A 93 17.91 11.75 2.19
C ILE A 93 16.59 11.61 1.44
N PRO A 94 15.87 12.72 1.17
CA PRO A 94 14.55 12.65 0.54
C PRO A 94 14.62 12.29 -0.94
N GLY A 95 13.59 11.58 -1.42
CA GLY A 95 13.45 11.21 -2.83
C GLY A 95 12.04 10.86 -3.26
N ASP A 96 11.73 11.29 -4.47
CA ASP A 96 10.47 11.03 -5.15
C ASP A 96 10.45 9.60 -5.72
N SER A 97 9.33 8.91 -5.55
CA SER A 97 9.09 7.60 -6.18
C SER A 97 8.52 7.74 -7.60
N GLY A 98 7.89 8.87 -7.92
CA GLY A 98 7.04 8.94 -9.10
C GLY A 98 5.98 7.85 -9.09
N ASP A 99 5.65 7.36 -10.28
CA ASP A 99 4.76 6.22 -10.51
C ASP A 99 5.35 5.22 -11.51
N THR A 100 4.51 4.26 -11.97
CA THR A 100 4.95 3.23 -12.91
C THR A 100 5.20 3.72 -14.33
N THR A 101 4.76 4.92 -14.68
CA THR A 101 4.90 5.51 -16.02
C THR A 101 6.26 6.19 -16.22
N THR A 102 7.01 6.38 -15.13
CA THR A 102 8.32 7.05 -15.12
C THR A 102 9.43 6.13 -14.61
N ASP A 103 10.68 6.55 -14.78
CA ASP A 103 11.87 5.88 -14.22
C ASP A 103 12.38 6.59 -12.95
N THR A 104 11.56 7.44 -12.35
CA THR A 104 11.92 8.27 -11.19
C THR A 104 12.40 7.40 -10.03
N ALA A 105 11.68 6.33 -9.69
CA ALA A 105 12.05 5.41 -8.59
C ALA A 105 13.46 4.82 -8.76
N ASN A 106 13.80 4.34 -9.95
CA ASN A 106 15.13 3.79 -10.21
C ASN A 106 16.23 4.84 -10.03
N THR A 107 16.01 6.06 -10.53
CA THR A 107 16.97 7.18 -10.40
C THR A 107 17.15 7.57 -8.93
N THR A 108 16.06 7.63 -8.17
CA THR A 108 16.08 7.93 -6.73
C THR A 108 16.86 6.86 -5.96
N VAL A 109 16.54 5.59 -6.18
CA VAL A 109 17.23 4.46 -5.52
C VAL A 109 18.72 4.45 -5.86
N ASP A 110 19.12 4.66 -7.11
CA ASP A 110 20.54 4.71 -7.50
C ASP A 110 21.29 5.82 -6.74
N ARG A 111 20.68 6.99 -6.59
CA ARG A 111 21.23 8.13 -5.83
C ARG A 111 21.36 7.83 -4.35
N GLU A 112 20.36 7.19 -3.76
CA GLU A 112 20.32 6.85 -2.34
C GLU A 112 21.32 5.75 -2.00
N LEU A 113 21.41 4.69 -2.81
CA LEU A 113 22.44 3.65 -2.67
C LEU A 113 23.84 4.25 -2.78
N ALA A 114 24.07 5.16 -3.74
CA ALA A 114 25.36 5.86 -3.88
C ALA A 114 25.68 6.77 -2.67
N ALA A 115 24.65 7.30 -1.99
CA ALA A 115 24.81 8.08 -0.75
C ALA A 115 25.05 7.19 0.48
N GLY A 116 24.91 5.87 0.37
CA GLY A 116 25.15 4.90 1.42
C GLY A 116 24.04 4.85 2.45
N VAL A 117 22.76 4.90 2.02
CA VAL A 117 21.61 4.67 2.90
C VAL A 117 21.60 3.22 3.39
N SER A 118 21.08 3.00 4.58
CA SER A 118 20.88 1.68 5.17
C SER A 118 19.42 1.24 5.12
N VAL A 119 18.51 2.22 5.07
CA VAL A 119 17.06 2.02 4.99
C VAL A 119 16.49 2.96 3.94
N ILE A 120 15.56 2.49 3.13
CA ILE A 120 14.73 3.31 2.24
C ILE A 120 13.27 3.14 2.66
N VAL A 121 12.65 4.23 3.13
CA VAL A 121 11.23 4.26 3.45
C VAL A 121 10.43 4.51 2.18
N GLY A 122 9.66 3.52 1.77
CA GLY A 122 8.88 3.52 0.52
C GLY A 122 9.04 2.22 -0.30
N ALA A 123 8.41 2.15 -1.49
CA ALA A 123 7.53 3.14 -2.08
C ALA A 123 6.09 2.98 -1.51
N ALA A 124 5.21 3.94 -1.82
CA ALA A 124 3.78 3.80 -1.52
C ALA A 124 3.12 2.80 -2.47
N SER A 125 3.32 2.94 -3.77
CA SER A 125 2.79 2.02 -4.79
C SER A 125 3.46 0.64 -4.72
N SER A 126 2.66 -0.43 -4.63
CA SER A 126 3.16 -1.82 -4.71
C SER A 126 3.91 -2.08 -6.01
N SER A 127 3.38 -1.61 -7.15
CA SER A 127 4.03 -1.76 -8.45
C SER A 127 5.38 -1.04 -8.54
N VAL A 128 5.51 0.12 -7.92
CA VAL A 128 6.77 0.87 -7.88
C VAL A 128 7.79 0.14 -7.00
N SER A 129 7.37 -0.33 -5.82
CA SER A 129 8.23 -1.13 -4.94
C SER A 129 8.77 -2.38 -5.63
N LEU A 130 7.92 -3.13 -6.35
CA LEU A 130 8.33 -4.33 -7.09
C LEU A 130 9.33 -4.04 -8.22
N LYS A 131 9.37 -2.82 -8.77
CA LYS A 131 10.39 -2.43 -9.76
C LYS A 131 11.79 -2.28 -9.18
N VAL A 132 11.92 -1.99 -7.89
CA VAL A 132 13.19 -1.63 -7.26
C VAL A 132 13.62 -2.56 -6.13
N ILE A 133 12.76 -3.46 -5.66
CA ILE A 133 13.00 -4.34 -4.51
C ILE A 133 14.25 -5.18 -4.67
N ASP A 134 14.48 -5.77 -5.85
CA ASP A 134 15.68 -6.59 -6.13
C ASP A 134 16.96 -5.76 -6.04
N LYS A 135 16.92 -4.52 -6.52
CA LYS A 135 18.07 -3.61 -6.48
C LYS A 135 18.41 -3.24 -5.04
N ILE A 136 17.40 -2.89 -4.24
CA ILE A 136 17.55 -2.48 -2.84
C ILE A 136 18.02 -3.66 -1.99
N SER A 137 17.32 -4.81 -2.07
CA SER A 137 17.63 -6.01 -1.29
C SER A 137 19.02 -6.59 -1.63
N SER A 138 19.40 -6.55 -2.92
CA SER A 138 20.74 -7.00 -3.36
C SER A 138 21.85 -6.10 -2.88
N ALA A 139 21.59 -4.85 -2.57
CA ALA A 139 22.54 -3.94 -1.94
C ALA A 139 22.67 -4.14 -0.42
N GLY A 140 21.85 -5.02 0.19
CA GLY A 140 21.81 -5.23 1.64
C GLY A 140 21.19 -4.03 2.38
N VAL A 141 20.29 -3.30 1.72
CA VAL A 141 19.56 -2.15 2.25
C VAL A 141 18.14 -2.57 2.57
N VAL A 142 17.59 -2.11 3.69
CA VAL A 142 16.20 -2.34 4.05
C VAL A 142 15.30 -1.50 3.15
N GLN A 143 14.31 -2.14 2.52
CA GLN A 143 13.16 -1.44 1.95
C GLN A 143 12.00 -1.54 2.93
N PHE A 144 11.55 -0.41 3.47
CA PHE A 144 10.50 -0.37 4.46
C PHE A 144 9.32 0.46 3.94
N SER A 145 8.30 -0.20 3.40
CA SER A 145 7.15 0.50 2.85
C SER A 145 6.11 0.86 3.92
N PRO A 146 5.66 2.12 3.98
CA PRO A 146 4.55 2.50 4.84
C PRO A 146 3.18 2.17 4.23
N ALA A 147 3.08 1.90 2.91
CA ALA A 147 1.81 1.89 2.20
C ALA A 147 1.64 0.75 1.18
N ASN A 148 2.63 -0.13 1.00
CA ASN A 148 2.42 -1.30 0.14
C ASN A 148 1.48 -2.29 0.81
N THR A 149 0.43 -2.70 0.10
CA THR A 149 -0.59 -3.59 0.62
C THR A 149 -0.69 -4.92 -0.14
N SER A 150 -0.13 -5.01 -1.37
CA SER A 150 -0.17 -6.23 -2.18
C SER A 150 0.33 -7.47 -1.44
N ASP A 151 -0.39 -8.58 -1.58
CA ASP A 151 -0.02 -9.89 -1.03
C ASP A 151 1.19 -10.53 -1.73
N GLN A 152 1.63 -9.99 -2.88
CA GLN A 152 2.82 -10.45 -3.59
C GLN A 152 4.12 -10.30 -2.80
N PHE A 153 4.15 -9.43 -1.78
CA PHE A 153 5.33 -9.25 -0.94
C PHE A 153 5.53 -10.36 0.10
N VAL A 154 4.47 -11.07 0.49
CA VAL A 154 4.51 -12.08 1.59
C VAL A 154 5.60 -13.15 1.36
N CYS A 155 5.74 -13.61 0.11
CA CYS A 155 6.71 -14.63 -0.29
C CYS A 155 7.74 -14.11 -1.29
N TYR A 156 7.95 -12.81 -1.36
CA TYR A 156 8.93 -12.26 -2.30
C TYR A 156 10.36 -12.63 -1.87
N PRO A 157 11.23 -13.07 -2.81
CA PRO A 157 12.60 -13.46 -2.48
C PRO A 157 13.50 -12.21 -2.31
N ASP A 158 13.33 -11.50 -1.21
CA ASP A 158 13.96 -10.22 -0.88
C ASP A 158 15.16 -10.32 0.05
N LYS A 159 15.61 -11.53 0.38
CA LYS A 159 16.70 -11.82 1.32
C LYS A 159 16.40 -11.37 2.75
N GLY A 160 15.14 -11.21 3.11
CA GLY A 160 14.69 -10.65 4.39
C GLY A 160 14.98 -9.16 4.54
N GLN A 161 15.03 -8.40 3.43
CA GLN A 161 15.32 -6.95 3.44
C GLN A 161 14.07 -6.10 3.21
N TYR A 162 12.91 -6.69 2.95
CA TYR A 162 11.65 -5.98 2.76
C TYR A 162 10.76 -6.07 4.00
N PHE A 163 10.20 -4.93 4.39
CA PHE A 163 9.26 -4.78 5.51
C PHE A 163 8.17 -3.77 5.15
N ARG A 164 7.04 -3.84 5.86
CA ARG A 164 5.99 -2.84 5.74
C ARG A 164 5.27 -2.62 7.06
N THR A 165 4.82 -1.39 7.29
CA THR A 165 3.94 -1.02 8.40
C THR A 165 2.47 -1.03 7.99
N ALA A 166 2.17 -0.94 6.69
CA ALA A 166 0.80 -1.09 6.20
C ALA A 166 0.31 -2.55 6.32
N PRO A 167 -0.94 -2.78 6.73
CA PRO A 167 -1.56 -4.10 6.67
C PRO A 167 -1.82 -4.52 5.21
N THR A 168 -2.01 -5.83 5.01
CA THR A 168 -2.11 -6.43 3.66
C THR A 168 -3.48 -6.24 3.01
N ASP A 169 -3.55 -6.39 1.67
CA ASP A 169 -4.80 -6.46 0.90
C ASP A 169 -5.72 -7.59 1.35
N VAL A 170 -5.17 -8.67 1.93
CA VAL A 170 -5.98 -9.74 2.53
C VAL A 170 -6.82 -9.20 3.67
N LEU A 171 -6.23 -8.37 4.54
CA LEU A 171 -6.94 -7.75 5.66
C LEU A 171 -7.86 -6.62 5.19
N GLN A 172 -7.43 -5.79 4.22
CA GLN A 172 -8.28 -4.74 3.68
C GLN A 172 -9.53 -5.29 3.01
N ALA A 173 -9.41 -6.39 2.28
CA ALA A 173 -10.54 -7.07 1.66
C ALA A 173 -11.58 -7.54 2.68
N GLN A 174 -11.16 -8.01 3.86
CA GLN A 174 -12.06 -8.35 4.96
C GLN A 174 -12.84 -7.11 5.42
N ALA A 175 -12.15 -5.99 5.68
CA ALA A 175 -12.78 -4.75 6.11
C ALA A 175 -13.73 -4.18 5.05
N LEU A 176 -13.33 -4.17 3.78
CA LEU A 176 -14.16 -3.70 2.68
C LEU A 176 -15.41 -4.57 2.47
N SER A 177 -15.24 -5.89 2.48
CA SER A 177 -16.35 -6.83 2.32
C SER A 177 -17.33 -6.75 3.50
N GLN A 178 -16.83 -6.56 4.73
CA GLN A 178 -17.66 -6.33 5.90
C GLN A 178 -18.49 -5.04 5.74
N LEU A 179 -17.89 -3.94 5.30
CA LEU A 179 -18.58 -2.68 5.07
C LEU A 179 -19.68 -2.82 4.02
N ILE A 180 -19.41 -3.48 2.89
CA ILE A 180 -20.39 -3.74 1.83
C ILE A 180 -21.56 -4.60 2.37
N ALA A 181 -21.26 -5.63 3.14
CA ALA A 181 -22.27 -6.53 3.71
C ALA A 181 -23.12 -5.83 4.78
N GLU A 182 -22.53 -5.00 5.65
CA GLU A 182 -23.24 -4.20 6.65
C GLU A 182 -24.25 -3.22 6.00
N ASP A 183 -23.89 -2.66 4.85
CA ASP A 183 -24.79 -1.78 4.07
C ASP A 183 -25.81 -2.56 3.23
N GLY A 184 -25.74 -3.90 3.20
CA GLY A 184 -26.73 -4.77 2.57
C GLY A 184 -26.46 -5.08 1.09
N GLY A 185 -25.25 -4.88 0.60
CA GLY A 185 -24.84 -5.24 -0.77
C GLY A 185 -25.05 -6.75 -1.03
N GLN A 186 -25.74 -7.08 -2.13
CA GLN A 186 -26.04 -8.46 -2.52
C GLN A 186 -25.61 -8.77 -3.95
N ARG A 187 -25.43 -7.73 -4.76
CA ARG A 187 -24.98 -7.83 -6.15
C ARG A 187 -23.90 -6.80 -6.41
N VAL A 188 -22.64 -7.26 -6.44
CA VAL A 188 -21.47 -6.39 -6.35
C VAL A 188 -20.66 -6.37 -7.63
N SER A 189 -20.37 -5.19 -8.18
CA SER A 189 -19.32 -5.02 -9.19
C SER A 189 -18.03 -4.55 -8.52
N ILE A 190 -16.93 -5.28 -8.75
CA ILE A 190 -15.58 -4.89 -8.35
C ILE A 190 -14.89 -4.35 -9.61
N LEU A 191 -14.55 -3.07 -9.60
CA LEU A 191 -13.85 -2.39 -10.69
C LEU A 191 -12.45 -2.04 -10.20
N ALA A 192 -11.41 -2.71 -10.73
CA ALA A 192 -10.06 -2.63 -10.20
C ALA A 192 -9.00 -2.36 -11.27
N LEU A 193 -8.02 -1.53 -10.92
CA LEU A 193 -6.89 -1.25 -11.80
C LEU A 193 -6.01 -2.49 -12.00
N ASN A 194 -5.44 -2.60 -13.21
CA ASN A 194 -4.59 -3.72 -13.61
C ASN A 194 -3.14 -3.53 -13.11
N ASP A 195 -2.94 -3.77 -11.82
CA ASP A 195 -1.62 -3.83 -11.20
C ASP A 195 -1.62 -4.83 -10.03
N PRO A 196 -0.46 -5.15 -9.40
CA PRO A 196 -0.39 -6.10 -8.28
C PRO A 196 -1.27 -5.76 -7.08
N TYR A 197 -1.44 -4.47 -6.75
CA TYR A 197 -2.34 -4.01 -5.70
C TYR A 197 -3.81 -4.24 -6.10
N GLY A 198 -4.23 -3.66 -7.23
CA GLY A 198 -5.63 -3.69 -7.64
C GLY A 198 -6.17 -5.09 -7.88
N THR A 199 -5.41 -5.94 -8.58
CA THR A 199 -5.80 -7.33 -8.87
C THR A 199 -5.80 -8.20 -7.61
N GLY A 200 -4.85 -7.98 -6.68
CA GLY A 200 -4.79 -8.67 -5.40
C GLY A 200 -5.98 -8.34 -4.50
N LEU A 201 -6.23 -7.05 -4.28
CA LEU A 201 -7.35 -6.58 -3.46
C LEU A 201 -8.70 -7.01 -4.07
N ALA A 202 -8.87 -6.94 -5.39
CA ALA A 202 -10.10 -7.38 -6.06
C ALA A 202 -10.36 -8.88 -5.83
N ARG A 203 -9.35 -9.73 -6.02
CA ARG A 203 -9.45 -11.18 -5.79
C ARG A 203 -9.81 -11.49 -4.33
N ASN A 204 -9.12 -10.87 -3.39
CA ASN A 204 -9.38 -11.08 -1.96
C ASN A 204 -10.77 -10.55 -1.56
N THR A 205 -11.21 -9.42 -2.11
CA THR A 205 -12.57 -8.89 -1.88
C THR A 205 -13.63 -9.83 -2.42
N GLN A 206 -13.47 -10.35 -3.65
CA GLN A 206 -14.39 -11.34 -4.20
C GLN A 206 -14.49 -12.57 -3.30
N ALA A 207 -13.36 -13.13 -2.86
CA ALA A 207 -13.34 -14.31 -2.00
C ALA A 207 -14.07 -14.06 -0.66
N ASN A 208 -13.85 -12.90 -0.03
CA ASN A 208 -14.53 -12.55 1.23
C ASN A 208 -16.04 -12.30 1.04
N LEU A 209 -16.48 -11.74 -0.08
CA LEU A 209 -17.90 -11.57 -0.41
C LEU A 209 -18.57 -12.95 -0.62
N GLU A 210 -17.90 -13.89 -1.29
CA GLU A 210 -18.37 -15.27 -1.46
C GLU A 210 -18.44 -15.99 -0.13
N GLU A 211 -17.46 -15.84 0.76
CA GLU A 211 -17.46 -16.39 2.11
C GLU A 211 -18.59 -15.79 2.96
N ALA A 212 -18.92 -14.52 2.77
CA ALA A 212 -20.06 -13.84 3.40
C ALA A 212 -21.42 -14.33 2.85
N GLY A 213 -21.43 -15.19 1.82
CA GLY A 213 -22.63 -15.84 1.28
C GLY A 213 -23.22 -15.20 0.03
N ILE A 214 -22.52 -14.25 -0.60
CA ILE A 214 -22.92 -13.71 -1.90
C ILE A 214 -22.53 -14.74 -2.97
N ALA A 215 -23.48 -15.16 -3.79
CA ALA A 215 -23.21 -16.14 -4.84
C ALA A 215 -22.27 -15.57 -5.90
N SER A 216 -21.37 -16.39 -6.44
CA SER A 216 -20.36 -15.96 -7.42
C SER A 216 -20.95 -15.33 -8.68
N ASP A 217 -22.14 -15.71 -9.10
CA ASP A 217 -22.87 -15.09 -10.22
C ASP A 217 -23.49 -13.71 -9.88
N GLN A 218 -23.44 -13.33 -8.62
CA GLN A 218 -23.82 -12.01 -8.10
C GLN A 218 -22.59 -11.10 -7.86
N ILE A 219 -21.39 -11.55 -8.25
CA ILE A 219 -20.17 -10.76 -8.16
C ILE A 219 -19.56 -10.65 -9.56
N GLN A 220 -19.35 -9.43 -10.02
CA GLN A 220 -18.66 -9.14 -11.26
C GLN A 220 -17.32 -8.47 -10.96
N THR A 221 -16.21 -9.01 -11.46
CA THR A 221 -14.90 -8.38 -11.37
C THR A 221 -14.46 -7.89 -12.75
N ILE A 222 -14.14 -6.61 -12.85
CA ILE A 222 -13.67 -5.93 -14.06
C ILE A 222 -12.29 -5.34 -13.77
N ILE A 223 -11.28 -5.79 -14.51
CA ILE A 223 -9.93 -5.27 -14.41
C ILE A 223 -9.69 -4.28 -15.55
N TYR A 224 -9.29 -3.05 -15.23
CA TYR A 224 -9.10 -1.97 -16.19
C TYR A 224 -7.64 -1.50 -16.28
N ASP A 225 -7.25 -0.96 -17.44
CA ASP A 225 -5.95 -0.29 -17.60
C ASP A 225 -6.02 1.12 -16.96
N PRO A 226 -5.26 1.42 -15.88
CA PRO A 226 -5.31 2.74 -15.24
C PRO A 226 -4.84 3.88 -16.15
N ASN A 227 -4.09 3.59 -17.21
CA ASN A 227 -3.60 4.57 -18.17
C ASN A 227 -4.58 4.80 -19.35
N ALA A 228 -5.74 4.15 -19.35
CA ALA A 228 -6.73 4.31 -20.39
C ALA A 228 -7.24 5.76 -20.49
N GLN A 229 -7.50 6.20 -21.71
CA GLN A 229 -8.07 7.55 -21.93
C GLN A 229 -9.55 7.63 -21.56
N SER A 230 -10.24 6.50 -21.54
CA SER A 230 -11.68 6.39 -21.25
C SER A 230 -11.98 5.02 -20.63
N PHE A 231 -12.94 4.99 -19.72
CA PHE A 231 -13.42 3.80 -19.00
C PHE A 231 -14.87 3.47 -19.38
N ASN A 232 -15.35 3.96 -20.53
CA ASN A 232 -16.74 3.80 -20.93
C ASN A 232 -17.17 2.35 -21.06
N ALA A 233 -16.30 1.48 -21.60
CA ALA A 233 -16.62 0.06 -21.81
C ALA A 233 -16.77 -0.69 -20.48
N GLU A 234 -15.92 -0.40 -19.52
CA GLU A 234 -15.93 -0.98 -18.18
C GLU A 234 -17.18 -0.53 -17.41
N ILE A 235 -17.49 0.77 -17.46
CA ILE A 235 -18.65 1.34 -16.78
C ILE A 235 -19.96 0.90 -17.41
N ASP A 236 -20.01 0.73 -18.74
CA ASP A 236 -21.16 0.12 -19.43
C ASP A 236 -21.36 -1.35 -19.01
N GLN A 237 -20.27 -2.11 -18.72
CA GLN A 237 -20.38 -3.46 -18.16
C GLN A 237 -20.99 -3.41 -16.74
N VAL A 238 -20.53 -2.49 -15.87
CA VAL A 238 -21.12 -2.28 -14.54
C VAL A 238 -22.63 -2.01 -14.66
N LYS A 239 -23.01 -1.06 -15.53
CA LYS A 239 -24.42 -0.71 -15.74
C LYS A 239 -25.26 -1.89 -16.24
N ASN A 240 -24.73 -2.70 -17.17
CA ASN A 240 -25.43 -3.86 -17.70
C ASN A 240 -25.55 -5.01 -16.68
N PHE A 241 -24.61 -5.11 -15.75
CA PHE A 241 -24.68 -6.06 -14.65
C PHE A 241 -25.75 -5.67 -13.62
N ASP A 242 -26.10 -4.38 -13.54
CA ASP A 242 -27.11 -3.80 -12.65
C ASP A 242 -26.83 -4.16 -11.17
N PRO A 243 -25.66 -3.77 -10.61
CA PRO A 243 -25.28 -4.06 -9.24
C PRO A 243 -26.03 -3.14 -8.27
N ASP A 244 -26.13 -3.55 -7.00
CA ASP A 244 -26.54 -2.68 -5.90
C ASP A 244 -25.35 -2.03 -5.17
N ALA A 245 -24.15 -2.53 -5.41
CA ALA A 245 -22.90 -1.99 -4.86
C ALA A 245 -21.74 -2.06 -5.88
N VAL A 246 -20.88 -1.05 -5.86
CA VAL A 246 -19.66 -1.00 -6.67
C VAL A 246 -18.46 -0.77 -5.75
N ALA A 247 -17.51 -1.71 -5.75
CA ALA A 247 -16.19 -1.51 -5.15
C ALA A 247 -15.24 -0.96 -6.21
N LEU A 248 -14.76 0.27 -6.06
CA LEU A 248 -13.84 0.93 -6.97
C LEU A 248 -12.43 0.93 -6.38
N ILE A 249 -11.58 0.06 -6.91
CA ILE A 249 -10.18 -0.10 -6.52
C ILE A 249 -9.32 0.61 -7.56
N GLY A 250 -8.79 1.78 -7.22
CA GLY A 250 -8.08 2.64 -8.15
C GLY A 250 -7.28 3.73 -7.48
N PHE A 251 -6.65 4.57 -8.30
CA PHE A 251 -5.89 5.74 -7.90
C PHE A 251 -6.57 7.01 -8.41
N GLU A 252 -5.83 8.01 -8.90
CA GLU A 252 -6.37 9.30 -9.37
C GLU A 252 -7.35 9.16 -10.56
N GLU A 253 -7.23 8.10 -11.37
CA GLU A 253 -8.15 7.82 -12.50
C GLU A 253 -9.58 7.55 -12.02
N SER A 254 -9.78 7.21 -10.75
CA SER A 254 -11.11 7.08 -10.12
C SER A 254 -11.99 8.32 -10.34
N ALA A 255 -11.39 9.51 -10.42
CA ALA A 255 -12.14 10.74 -10.72
C ALA A 255 -12.84 10.68 -12.08
N LYS A 256 -12.18 10.13 -13.11
CA LYS A 256 -12.77 9.96 -14.46
C LYS A 256 -13.85 8.90 -14.45
N ILE A 257 -13.61 7.80 -13.73
CA ILE A 257 -14.56 6.68 -13.58
C ILE A 257 -15.85 7.18 -12.91
N ILE A 258 -15.75 7.85 -11.77
CA ILE A 258 -16.91 8.39 -11.03
C ILE A 258 -17.66 9.44 -11.86
N THR A 259 -16.95 10.34 -12.53
CA THR A 259 -17.57 11.32 -13.43
C THR A 259 -18.38 10.61 -14.51
N ARG A 260 -17.84 9.55 -15.13
CA ARG A 260 -18.57 8.78 -16.14
C ARG A 260 -19.75 8.01 -15.54
N MET A 261 -19.59 7.43 -14.35
CA MET A 261 -20.69 6.77 -13.66
C MET A 261 -21.85 7.75 -13.42
N HIS A 262 -21.56 8.98 -12.98
CA HIS A 262 -22.57 10.03 -12.80
C HIS A 262 -23.25 10.40 -14.14
N GLU A 263 -22.50 10.60 -15.24
CA GLU A 263 -23.07 10.92 -16.56
C GLU A 263 -24.13 9.92 -17.04
N ILE A 264 -24.04 8.66 -16.63
CA ILE A 264 -25.01 7.62 -17.00
C ILE A 264 -25.94 7.21 -15.84
N GLY A 265 -25.95 7.98 -14.74
CA GLY A 265 -26.90 7.87 -13.64
C GLY A 265 -26.65 6.66 -12.70
N ILE A 266 -25.40 6.25 -12.52
CA ILE A 266 -25.00 5.18 -11.60
C ILE A 266 -23.83 5.61 -10.68
N GLY A 267 -23.65 6.92 -10.48
CA GLY A 267 -22.65 7.45 -9.54
C GLY A 267 -23.12 7.43 -8.08
N PRO A 268 -22.22 7.75 -7.13
CA PRO A 268 -22.59 7.83 -5.71
C PRO A 268 -23.74 8.82 -5.46
N SER A 269 -23.65 10.02 -6.03
CA SER A 269 -24.68 11.06 -5.94
C SER A 269 -26.00 10.71 -6.64
N ASP A 270 -26.02 9.65 -7.45
CA ASP A 270 -27.23 9.15 -8.13
C ASP A 270 -27.91 8.02 -7.36
N GLY A 271 -27.36 7.64 -6.19
CA GLY A 271 -27.91 6.62 -5.29
C GLY A 271 -27.28 5.23 -5.44
N MET A 272 -26.23 5.07 -6.23
CA MET A 272 -25.44 3.85 -6.26
C MET A 272 -24.54 3.78 -5.01
N ALA A 273 -24.54 2.65 -4.31
CA ALA A 273 -23.58 2.42 -3.23
C ALA A 273 -22.19 2.19 -3.85
N VAL A 274 -21.29 3.16 -3.71
CA VAL A 274 -19.92 3.09 -4.23
C VAL A 274 -18.93 3.10 -3.06
N TYR A 275 -18.01 2.14 -3.09
CA TYR A 275 -16.99 1.96 -2.06
C TYR A 275 -15.61 2.14 -2.67
N GLY A 276 -14.86 3.12 -2.14
CA GLY A 276 -13.45 3.31 -2.46
C GLY A 276 -12.54 2.55 -1.50
N VAL A 277 -11.26 2.68 -1.75
CA VAL A 277 -10.18 2.05 -0.99
C VAL A 277 -9.04 3.05 -0.76
N ASP A 278 -7.99 2.65 -0.07
CA ASP A 278 -6.86 3.49 0.31
C ASP A 278 -6.24 4.28 -0.86
N GLY A 279 -6.19 3.68 -2.05
CA GLY A 279 -5.64 4.33 -3.24
C GLY A 279 -6.45 5.50 -3.79
N ASN A 280 -7.70 5.70 -3.35
CA ASN A 280 -8.58 6.77 -3.82
C ASN A 280 -9.40 7.47 -2.71
N MET A 281 -9.35 7.02 -1.46
CA MET A 281 -10.06 7.65 -0.35
C MET A 281 -9.23 8.76 0.29
N GLY A 282 -9.08 9.89 -0.41
CA GLY A 282 -8.44 11.11 0.04
C GLY A 282 -9.19 12.35 -0.43
N ASN A 283 -9.01 13.51 0.22
CA ASN A 283 -9.65 14.76 -0.17
C ASN A 283 -9.26 15.22 -1.58
N ALA A 284 -8.10 14.76 -2.10
CA ALA A 284 -7.68 15.00 -3.47
C ALA A 284 -8.67 14.46 -4.52
N LEU A 285 -9.35 13.34 -4.25
CA LEU A 285 -10.42 12.84 -5.13
C LEU A 285 -11.58 13.84 -5.16
N GLY A 286 -11.95 14.40 -4.00
CA GLY A 286 -13.00 15.42 -3.90
C GLY A 286 -12.71 16.69 -4.68
N GLU A 287 -11.45 17.09 -4.75
CA GLU A 287 -10.99 18.25 -5.55
C GLU A 287 -10.95 17.96 -7.06
N SER A 288 -10.83 16.69 -7.44
CA SER A 288 -10.66 16.24 -8.84
C SER A 288 -11.96 15.98 -9.58
N VAL A 289 -13.10 15.92 -8.88
CA VAL A 289 -14.42 15.67 -9.45
C VAL A 289 -15.34 16.89 -9.34
N GLY A 290 -16.47 16.88 -10.05
CA GLY A 290 -17.49 17.93 -9.93
C GLY A 290 -18.09 18.00 -8.53
N PRO A 291 -18.59 19.19 -8.10
CA PRO A 291 -19.18 19.37 -6.76
C PRO A 291 -20.29 18.36 -6.46
N GLY A 292 -20.20 17.71 -5.30
CA GLY A 292 -21.20 16.77 -4.80
C GLY A 292 -21.24 15.41 -5.49
N LEU A 293 -20.35 15.12 -6.44
CA LEU A 293 -20.38 13.83 -7.15
C LEU A 293 -19.99 12.64 -6.27
N LEU A 294 -19.29 12.89 -5.15
CA LEU A 294 -18.88 11.85 -4.21
C LEU A 294 -19.87 11.69 -3.04
N ASP A 295 -20.92 12.51 -2.97
CA ASP A 295 -21.86 12.45 -1.85
C ASP A 295 -22.31 11.00 -1.59
N THR A 296 -22.19 10.55 -0.35
CA THR A 296 -22.46 9.19 0.14
C THR A 296 -21.48 8.10 -0.28
N MET A 297 -20.45 8.37 -1.08
CA MET A 297 -19.40 7.39 -1.35
C MET A 297 -18.67 7.05 -0.06
N LYS A 298 -18.60 5.76 0.25
CA LYS A 298 -17.87 5.22 1.41
C LYS A 298 -16.59 4.55 0.98
N GLY A 299 -15.77 4.13 1.95
CA GLY A 299 -14.59 3.33 1.66
C GLY A 299 -13.79 2.98 2.89
N THR A 300 -12.74 2.19 2.67
CA THR A 300 -11.80 1.77 3.70
C THR A 300 -10.38 2.23 3.35
N THR A 301 -9.61 2.63 4.35
CA THR A 301 -8.17 2.86 4.23
C THR A 301 -7.50 2.39 5.52
N PRO A 302 -6.28 1.81 5.45
CA PRO A 302 -5.50 1.62 6.66
C PRO A 302 -5.42 2.94 7.44
N LEU A 303 -5.97 2.94 8.63
CA LEU A 303 -6.04 4.14 9.47
C LEU A 303 -6.30 3.72 10.91
N THR A 304 -5.53 4.31 11.80
CA THR A 304 -5.73 4.24 13.24
C THR A 304 -6.02 5.64 13.76
N ASP A 305 -6.84 5.77 14.81
CA ASP A 305 -6.98 7.05 15.51
C ASP A 305 -5.67 7.40 16.23
N THR A 306 -4.81 8.12 15.54
CA THR A 306 -3.52 8.58 16.09
C THR A 306 -3.65 9.72 17.09
N GLY A 307 -4.87 10.25 17.28
CA GLY A 307 -5.16 11.36 18.17
C GLY A 307 -4.73 12.73 17.65
N ALA A 308 -5.34 13.76 18.22
CA ALA A 308 -5.12 15.15 17.80
C ALA A 308 -3.67 15.63 18.02
N ASP A 309 -2.99 15.13 19.05
CA ASP A 309 -1.62 15.55 19.34
C ASP A 309 -0.65 15.12 18.23
N PHE A 310 -0.75 13.90 17.73
CA PHE A 310 0.08 13.42 16.63
C PHE A 310 -0.21 14.20 15.33
N GLN A 311 -1.48 14.40 15.00
CA GLN A 311 -1.88 15.20 13.83
C GLN A 311 -1.38 16.65 13.93
N ASN A 312 -1.43 17.28 15.12
CA ASN A 312 -0.91 18.63 15.32
C ASN A 312 0.63 18.67 15.16
N ARG A 313 1.34 17.63 15.58
CA ARG A 313 2.79 17.51 15.38
C ARG A 313 3.14 17.37 13.89
N LEU A 314 2.36 16.59 13.12
CA LEU A 314 2.50 16.48 11.67
C LEU A 314 2.24 17.84 10.98
N LYS A 315 1.21 18.57 11.41
CA LYS A 315 0.95 19.94 10.92
C LYS A 315 2.06 20.93 11.33
N GLY A 316 2.81 20.64 12.38
CA GLY A 316 4.03 21.38 12.73
C GLY A 316 5.15 21.19 11.70
N ILE A 317 5.20 20.04 11.02
CA ILE A 317 6.11 19.75 9.90
C ILE A 317 5.56 20.34 8.60
N ASN A 318 4.29 20.06 8.28
CA ASN A 318 3.62 20.56 7.08
C ASN A 318 2.22 21.12 7.45
N PRO A 319 2.08 22.45 7.59
CA PRO A 319 0.81 23.08 7.94
C PRO A 319 -0.31 22.92 6.91
N ALA A 320 0.01 22.51 5.69
CA ALA A 320 -0.97 22.33 4.62
C ALA A 320 -1.64 20.95 4.62
N LEU A 321 -1.29 20.06 5.54
CA LEU A 321 -1.88 18.73 5.61
C LEU A 321 -3.39 18.79 5.90
N VAL A 322 -4.15 18.14 5.03
CA VAL A 322 -5.60 17.89 5.16
C VAL A 322 -5.89 16.41 5.38
N ASP A 323 -5.11 15.52 4.75
CA ASP A 323 -5.14 14.08 4.91
C ASP A 323 -3.95 13.59 5.73
N PHE A 324 -4.10 12.44 6.40
CA PHE A 324 -3.08 11.84 7.25
C PHE A 324 -2.80 10.38 6.91
N ASN A 325 -3.27 9.93 5.74
CA ASN A 325 -3.08 8.57 5.25
C ASN A 325 -1.61 8.19 5.29
N TYR A 326 -1.32 7.03 5.88
CA TYR A 326 0.03 6.45 6.00
C TYR A 326 1.10 7.30 6.70
N SER A 327 0.70 8.42 7.33
CA SER A 327 1.64 9.24 8.11
C SER A 327 2.13 8.53 9.37
N GLY A 328 1.25 7.78 10.04
CA GLY A 328 1.57 6.95 11.20
C GLY A 328 2.49 5.80 10.84
N GLU A 329 2.15 5.09 9.76
CA GLU A 329 2.93 3.98 9.22
C GLU A 329 4.34 4.43 8.80
N SER A 330 4.44 5.61 8.19
CA SER A 330 5.73 6.21 7.81
C SER A 330 6.57 6.59 9.03
N TYR A 331 5.93 7.11 10.08
CA TYR A 331 6.57 7.41 11.36
C TYR A 331 7.10 6.13 12.01
N ASP A 332 6.26 5.10 12.13
CA ASP A 332 6.62 3.84 12.77
C ASP A 332 7.72 3.09 12.02
N ALA A 333 7.74 3.13 10.69
CA ALA A 333 8.81 2.53 9.88
C ALA A 333 10.20 3.08 10.25
N VAL A 334 10.30 4.39 10.50
CA VAL A 334 11.56 5.03 10.93
C VAL A 334 11.91 4.64 12.36
N ILE A 335 10.93 4.67 13.29
CA ILE A 335 11.17 4.33 14.70
C ILE A 335 11.62 2.87 14.83
N VAL A 336 10.95 1.94 14.18
CA VAL A 336 11.33 0.51 14.16
C VAL A 336 12.74 0.32 13.60
N SER A 337 13.06 0.99 12.49
CA SER A 337 14.41 0.92 11.90
C SER A 337 15.50 1.44 12.84
N ALA A 338 15.21 2.54 13.56
CA ALA A 338 16.13 3.11 14.52
C ALA A 338 16.33 2.22 15.77
N LEU A 339 15.25 1.63 16.29
CA LEU A 339 15.31 0.68 17.42
C LEU A 339 16.03 -0.61 17.03
N ALA A 340 15.78 -1.13 15.82
CA ALA A 340 16.48 -2.29 15.29
C ALA A 340 18.00 -2.05 15.14
N ALA A 341 18.39 -0.85 14.69
CA ALA A 341 19.81 -0.45 14.62
C ALA A 341 20.46 -0.37 15.99
N GLU A 342 19.78 0.18 17.00
CA GLU A 342 20.25 0.21 18.40
C GLU A 342 20.40 -1.20 18.97
N GLN A 343 19.43 -2.09 18.73
CA GLN A 343 19.49 -3.49 19.18
C GLN A 343 20.63 -4.24 18.51
N ALA A 344 20.82 -4.05 17.20
CA ALA A 344 21.91 -4.62 16.44
C ALA A 344 23.28 -4.03 16.83
N LYS A 345 23.31 -2.86 17.46
CA LYS A 345 24.50 -2.02 17.66
C LYS A 345 25.25 -1.78 16.34
N SER A 346 24.50 -1.63 15.26
CA SER A 346 24.99 -1.50 13.89
C SER A 346 24.00 -0.74 13.04
N THR A 347 24.50 0.08 12.12
CA THR A 347 23.71 0.80 11.13
C THR A 347 23.77 0.15 9.74
N ALA A 348 24.34 -1.06 9.60
CA ALA A 348 24.25 -1.80 8.36
C ALA A 348 22.82 -2.29 8.09
N GLY A 349 22.33 -2.19 6.84
CA GLY A 349 20.96 -2.56 6.50
C GLY A 349 20.64 -4.02 6.83
N THR A 350 21.56 -4.96 6.58
CA THR A 350 21.39 -6.39 6.93
C THR A 350 21.28 -6.64 8.43
N ASP A 351 21.99 -5.85 9.25
CA ASP A 351 21.94 -5.97 10.71
C ASP A 351 20.62 -5.38 11.25
N ILE A 352 20.17 -4.27 10.66
CA ILE A 352 18.86 -3.66 10.96
C ILE A 352 17.75 -4.66 10.62
N ALA A 353 17.75 -5.20 9.39
CA ALA A 353 16.74 -6.15 8.92
C ALA A 353 16.62 -7.37 9.85
N ALA A 354 17.73 -7.93 10.30
CA ALA A 354 17.76 -9.08 11.20
C ALA A 354 17.15 -8.81 12.59
N ASN A 355 16.88 -7.54 12.93
CA ASN A 355 16.35 -7.13 14.23
C ASN A 355 14.95 -6.47 14.16
N ILE A 356 14.42 -6.16 12.97
CA ILE A 356 13.13 -5.45 12.82
C ILE A 356 11.99 -6.20 13.48
N ASN A 357 11.81 -7.51 13.19
CA ASN A 357 10.69 -8.26 13.74
C ASN A 357 10.77 -8.39 15.27
N SER A 358 11.97 -8.52 15.83
CA SER A 358 12.15 -8.72 17.28
C SER A 358 11.88 -7.48 18.12
N VAL A 359 11.99 -6.27 17.56
CA VAL A 359 11.69 -5.04 18.33
C VAL A 359 10.20 -4.69 18.35
N THR A 360 9.35 -5.46 17.64
CA THR A 360 7.91 -5.21 17.49
C THR A 360 7.04 -6.25 18.18
N LYS A 361 7.60 -7.20 18.92
CA LYS A 361 6.83 -8.29 19.56
C LYS A 361 7.58 -8.93 20.72
N ASP A 362 6.82 -9.61 21.57
CA ASP A 362 7.29 -10.54 22.62
C ASP A 362 8.13 -9.95 23.77
N GLY A 363 8.39 -8.65 23.78
CA GLY A 363 9.24 -7.98 24.74
C GLY A 363 8.50 -7.10 25.78
N GLN A 364 9.24 -6.20 26.40
CA GLN A 364 8.69 -5.17 27.26
C GLN A 364 8.06 -4.07 26.40
N LYS A 365 6.76 -3.81 26.60
CA LYS A 365 6.03 -2.76 25.87
C LYS A 365 6.64 -1.39 26.08
N CYS A 366 6.77 -0.63 24.99
CA CYS A 366 7.13 0.78 24.97
C CYS A 366 6.54 1.44 23.71
N THR A 367 6.22 2.75 23.77
CA THR A 367 5.36 3.41 22.79
C THR A 367 6.01 4.61 22.08
N SER A 368 7.27 4.87 22.35
CA SER A 368 8.04 5.93 21.71
C SER A 368 9.52 5.57 21.65
N TYR A 369 10.25 6.15 20.69
CA TYR A 369 11.70 5.96 20.64
C TYR A 369 12.39 6.35 21.95
N GLN A 370 11.98 7.49 22.53
CA GLN A 370 12.56 7.98 23.81
C GLN A 370 12.33 7.01 24.96
N GLU A 371 11.18 6.33 25.01
CA GLU A 371 10.87 5.33 26.03
C GLU A 371 11.61 4.02 25.80
N CYS A 372 11.66 3.55 24.53
CA CYS A 372 12.27 2.28 24.17
C CYS A 372 13.81 2.30 24.24
N LEU A 373 14.44 3.42 23.85
CA LEU A 373 15.89 3.55 23.75
C LEU A 373 16.67 3.11 25.00
N PRO A 374 16.34 3.56 26.24
CA PRO A 374 17.05 3.09 27.43
C PRO A 374 16.87 1.61 27.71
N LEU A 375 15.74 1.01 27.33
CA LEU A 375 15.49 -0.43 27.46
C LEU A 375 16.41 -1.21 26.52
N VAL A 376 16.46 -0.83 25.23
CA VAL A 376 17.35 -1.45 24.24
C VAL A 376 18.81 -1.31 24.65
N LYS A 377 19.25 -0.13 25.10
CA LYS A 377 20.62 0.10 25.59
C LYS A 377 20.97 -0.75 26.83
N ALA A 378 19.98 -1.08 27.66
CA ALA A 378 20.14 -2.00 28.78
C ALA A 378 20.15 -3.48 28.37
N GLY A 379 19.88 -3.81 27.10
CA GLY A 379 19.76 -5.18 26.61
C GLY A 379 18.43 -5.84 26.95
N THR A 380 17.40 -5.04 27.26
CA THR A 380 16.04 -5.52 27.46
C THR A 380 15.41 -5.81 26.10
N ASP A 381 14.76 -6.96 26.00
CA ASP A 381 13.91 -7.30 24.87
C ASP A 381 12.67 -6.39 24.89
N ILE A 382 12.40 -5.69 23.80
CA ILE A 382 11.32 -4.70 23.70
C ILE A 382 10.23 -5.16 22.75
N ASP A 383 9.04 -4.59 22.96
CA ASP A 383 7.89 -4.71 22.10
C ASP A 383 7.35 -3.30 21.85
N TYR A 384 7.72 -2.74 20.71
CA TYR A 384 7.32 -1.39 20.33
C TYR A 384 5.90 -1.40 19.78
N ASP A 385 4.99 -0.76 20.49
CA ASP A 385 3.66 -0.40 20.01
C ASP A 385 3.72 1.01 19.41
N GLY A 386 3.51 1.12 18.11
CA GLY A 386 3.65 2.36 17.37
C GLY A 386 2.47 3.33 17.53
N VAL A 387 2.55 4.46 16.84
CA VAL A 387 1.42 5.39 16.73
C VAL A 387 0.25 4.76 15.94
N THR A 388 0.53 3.74 15.15
CA THR A 388 -0.47 2.91 14.44
C THR A 388 -1.02 1.76 15.30
N GLY A 389 -0.56 1.62 16.54
CA GLY A 389 -0.96 0.57 17.48
C GLY A 389 0.06 -0.56 17.59
N GLU A 390 -0.42 -1.74 17.98
CA GLU A 390 0.39 -2.95 18.08
C GLU A 390 0.87 -3.38 16.69
N LEU A 391 2.19 -3.46 16.49
CA LEU A 391 2.77 -3.85 15.21
C LEU A 391 2.89 -5.38 15.10
N ALA A 392 3.43 -6.04 16.13
CA ALA A 392 3.53 -7.50 16.25
C ALA A 392 3.83 -8.21 14.91
N PHE A 393 4.93 -7.81 14.25
CA PHE A 393 5.23 -8.24 12.90
C PHE A 393 5.27 -9.77 12.77
N THR A 394 4.63 -10.26 11.73
CA THR A 394 4.73 -11.65 11.28
C THR A 394 6.16 -11.97 10.80
N ASP A 395 6.42 -13.22 10.49
CA ASP A 395 7.71 -13.61 9.92
C ASP A 395 7.96 -13.01 8.53
N SER A 396 6.91 -12.55 7.84
CA SER A 396 7.01 -11.81 6.58
C SER A 396 7.36 -10.32 6.75
N GLY A 397 7.56 -9.83 7.99
CA GLY A 397 7.93 -8.43 8.24
C GLY A 397 6.78 -7.43 8.07
N GLU A 398 5.57 -7.81 8.47
CA GLU A 398 4.35 -7.03 8.30
C GLU A 398 3.36 -7.23 9.45
N PRO A 399 2.43 -6.27 9.72
CA PRO A 399 1.42 -6.42 10.74
C PRO A 399 0.46 -7.59 10.48
N GLY A 400 0.17 -8.40 11.51
CA GLY A 400 -0.83 -9.46 11.44
C GLY A 400 -2.27 -8.98 11.71
N VAL A 401 -2.44 -7.74 12.14
CA VAL A 401 -3.72 -7.08 12.43
C VAL A 401 -3.77 -5.76 11.70
N GLY A 402 -4.92 -5.41 11.15
CA GLY A 402 -5.13 -4.14 10.47
C GLY A 402 -6.28 -3.35 11.09
N SER A 403 -6.08 -2.04 11.30
CA SER A 403 -7.13 -1.08 11.60
C SER A 403 -7.45 -0.29 10.34
N TYR A 404 -8.74 -0.18 10.03
CA TYR A 404 -9.23 0.53 8.84
C TYR A 404 -10.26 1.57 9.23
N GLY A 405 -10.08 2.80 8.75
CA GLY A 405 -11.10 3.83 8.85
C GLY A 405 -12.27 3.51 7.92
N LYS A 406 -13.49 3.60 8.44
CA LYS A 406 -14.71 3.72 7.65
C LYS A 406 -14.86 5.18 7.24
N LEU A 407 -14.62 5.46 5.97
CA LEU A 407 -14.64 6.82 5.44
C LEU A 407 -15.90 7.08 4.65
N VAL A 408 -16.37 8.33 4.66
CA VAL A 408 -17.49 8.78 3.85
C VAL A 408 -17.24 10.18 3.30
N PHE A 409 -17.61 10.41 2.05
CA PHE A 409 -17.67 11.72 1.44
C PHE A 409 -19.04 12.39 1.69
N GLY A 410 -19.00 13.63 2.12
CA GLY A 410 -20.19 14.48 2.25
C GLY A 410 -20.56 15.20 0.95
N PRO A 411 -21.67 15.98 0.99
CA PRO A 411 -22.21 16.68 -0.19
C PRO A 411 -21.29 17.78 -0.74
N ASP A 412 -20.27 18.16 -0.01
CA ASP A 412 -19.22 19.11 -0.43
C ASP A 412 -17.94 18.40 -0.92
N ASN A 413 -17.99 17.07 -1.12
CA ASN A 413 -16.87 16.19 -1.44
C ASN A 413 -15.75 16.18 -0.35
N THR A 414 -16.06 16.58 0.88
CA THR A 414 -15.13 16.49 1.99
C THR A 414 -15.20 15.10 2.62
N LEU A 415 -14.03 14.50 2.83
CA LEU A 415 -13.88 13.18 3.43
C LEU A 415 -13.92 13.26 4.96
N THR A 416 -14.67 12.37 5.59
CA THR A 416 -14.71 12.20 7.05
C THR A 416 -14.58 10.76 7.45
N THR A 417 -14.02 10.50 8.65
CA THR A 417 -13.95 9.16 9.25
C THR A 417 -15.16 9.00 10.16
N GLU A 418 -16.00 7.99 9.90
CA GLU A 418 -17.18 7.68 10.72
C GLU A 418 -16.86 6.74 11.87
N ASP A 419 -16.03 5.72 11.61
CA ASP A 419 -15.72 4.64 12.55
C ASP A 419 -14.45 3.90 12.11
N TYR A 420 -14.06 2.87 12.87
CA TYR A 420 -12.91 2.00 12.55
C TYR A 420 -13.33 0.54 12.54
N ILE A 421 -12.72 -0.25 11.63
CA ILE A 421 -12.84 -1.70 11.57
C ILE A 421 -11.46 -2.28 11.89
N VAL A 422 -11.40 -3.21 12.83
CA VAL A 422 -10.19 -3.99 13.14
C VAL A 422 -10.38 -5.40 12.63
N VAL A 423 -9.43 -5.91 11.85
CA VAL A 423 -9.45 -7.25 11.25
C VAL A 423 -8.11 -7.95 11.43
N GLY A 424 -8.12 -9.28 11.36
CA GLY A 424 -6.94 -10.11 11.64
C GLY A 424 -6.83 -10.48 13.12
N GLY A 425 -5.74 -11.18 13.52
CA GLY A 425 -5.45 -11.63 14.89
C GLY A 425 -5.75 -13.10 15.15
#